data_06ebe06e450c367ec075d735fee18fec
#
_entry.id   06ebe06e450c367ec075d735fee18fec
#
_cell.length_a   1.000
_cell.length_b   1.000
_cell.length_c   1.000
_cell.angle_alpha   90.00
_cell.angle_beta   90.00
_cell.angle_gamma   90.00
#
_symmetry.space_group_name_H-M   'P 1'
#
loop_
_entity.id
_entity.type
_entity.pdbx_description
1 polymer ?
#
loop_
_entity_poly.entity_id
_entity_poly.type
_entity_poly.pdbx_seq_one_letter_code
_entity_poly.pdbx_strand_id
1 'polypeptide(L)'
;MLTKSQIATFRRRGCLAVEDVVPQDLRDAVEDEYATVLRKFAQAQGIAWRGGFLPTLRAVHEAGVDWFQHLDITLPGDRIAADTPFHYGPAVHALLTAPALVEIAAQIVGPEVTSNPIQHLRIKPPAVTVAEGAPAHITHTLWHQDRAVARADADDTKMVTIWVAMTDATPENGCMVALPLDPDQDMLPHCPLEQTSIPPELLDEARALPLPVRAGGIVLLDPMIPHAARDNVTDGFRWSFDLRYQRTGQPTGRAHFPAFPVRGAPAPDWKTQRDAWRAARADAAARAHIPLHRWDSTSPHCA
;
A
#
# COMPACT_ATOMS: atom_id res chain seq x y z
N MET A 1 -17.78 7.40 -8.38
CA MET A 1 -17.17 8.12 -9.51
C MET A 1 -16.78 9.53 -9.07
N LEU A 2 -15.62 10.02 -9.52
CA LEU A 2 -15.17 11.38 -9.29
C LEU A 2 -15.95 12.37 -10.16
N THR A 3 -16.25 13.53 -9.62
CA THR A 3 -16.77 14.67 -10.37
C THR A 3 -15.67 15.30 -11.23
N LYS A 4 -16.06 16.09 -12.24
CA LYS A 4 -15.09 16.84 -13.07
C LYS A 4 -14.19 17.76 -12.23
N SER A 5 -14.73 18.38 -11.17
CA SER A 5 -13.98 19.24 -10.27
C SER A 5 -12.95 18.46 -9.46
N GLN A 6 -13.31 17.26 -8.96
CA GLN A 6 -12.39 16.37 -8.25
C GLN A 6 -11.24 15.91 -9.15
N ILE A 7 -11.54 15.49 -10.38
CA ILE A 7 -10.50 15.12 -11.37
C ILE A 7 -9.56 16.31 -11.65
N ALA A 8 -10.10 17.51 -11.83
CA ALA A 8 -9.29 18.71 -12.05
C ALA A 8 -8.41 19.02 -10.83
N THR A 9 -8.94 18.84 -9.61
CA THR A 9 -8.18 19.03 -8.36
C THR A 9 -7.04 18.00 -8.25
N PHE A 10 -7.33 16.71 -8.48
CA PHE A 10 -6.33 15.67 -8.50
C PHE A 10 -5.19 15.97 -9.51
N ARG A 11 -5.55 16.30 -10.75
CA ARG A 11 -4.55 16.62 -11.79
C ARG A 11 -3.67 17.82 -11.45
N ARG A 12 -4.21 18.80 -10.73
CA ARG A 12 -3.46 20.00 -10.33
C ARG A 12 -2.58 19.77 -9.11
N ARG A 13 -3.06 18.98 -8.14
CA ARG A 13 -2.39 18.80 -6.84
C ARG A 13 -1.59 17.51 -6.73
N GLY A 14 -1.87 16.51 -7.55
CA GLY A 14 -1.34 15.17 -7.45
C GLY A 14 -1.98 14.31 -6.34
N CYS A 15 -2.86 14.86 -5.52
CA CYS A 15 -3.56 14.14 -4.48
C CYS A 15 -5.01 14.59 -4.31
N LEU A 16 -5.85 13.69 -3.79
CA LEU A 16 -7.26 13.96 -3.49
C LEU A 16 -7.78 12.99 -2.43
N ALA A 17 -8.33 13.51 -1.35
CA ALA A 17 -9.13 12.72 -0.39
C ALA A 17 -10.60 12.67 -0.84
N VAL A 18 -11.20 11.49 -0.80
CA VAL A 18 -12.61 11.25 -1.16
C VAL A 18 -13.26 10.37 -0.11
N GLU A 19 -14.34 10.81 0.47
CA GLU A 19 -15.09 10.09 1.50
C GLU A 19 -16.11 9.11 0.90
N ASP A 20 -16.50 8.11 1.69
CA ASP A 20 -17.63 7.19 1.43
C ASP A 20 -17.52 6.44 0.08
N VAL A 21 -16.33 5.91 -0.24
CA VAL A 21 -16.07 5.18 -1.50
C VAL A 21 -16.22 3.67 -1.34
N VAL A 22 -15.66 3.10 -0.27
CA VAL A 22 -15.71 1.66 0.01
C VAL A 22 -16.86 1.38 0.98
N PRO A 23 -17.90 0.63 0.56
CA PRO A 23 -19.07 0.39 1.38
C PRO A 23 -18.74 -0.46 2.61
N GLN A 24 -19.58 -0.31 3.65
CA GLN A 24 -19.37 -0.93 4.96
C GLN A 24 -19.32 -2.46 4.87
N ASP A 25 -20.26 -3.07 4.13
CA ASP A 25 -20.33 -4.53 3.95
C ASP A 25 -19.07 -5.13 3.34
N LEU A 26 -18.42 -4.44 2.40
CA LEU A 26 -17.14 -4.87 1.85
C LEU A 26 -16.02 -4.74 2.89
N ARG A 27 -16.00 -3.67 3.68
CA ARG A 27 -15.02 -3.49 4.75
C ARG A 27 -15.18 -4.56 5.84
N ASP A 28 -16.43 -4.86 6.22
CA ASP A 28 -16.74 -5.92 7.19
C ASP A 28 -16.29 -7.28 6.67
N ALA A 29 -16.51 -7.60 5.40
CA ALA A 29 -16.04 -8.84 4.79
C ALA A 29 -14.51 -8.96 4.80
N VAL A 30 -13.79 -7.86 4.55
CA VAL A 30 -12.32 -7.81 4.65
C VAL A 30 -11.88 -8.01 6.10
N GLU A 31 -12.51 -7.34 7.07
CA GLU A 31 -12.17 -7.50 8.49
C GLU A 31 -12.40 -8.94 8.96
N ASP A 32 -13.52 -9.57 8.60
CA ASP A 32 -13.83 -10.97 8.94
C ASP A 32 -12.82 -11.95 8.34
N GLU A 33 -12.38 -11.71 7.10
CA GLU A 33 -11.33 -12.51 6.46
C GLU A 33 -10.02 -12.39 7.24
N TYR A 34 -9.58 -11.17 7.56
CA TYR A 34 -8.38 -10.92 8.34
C TYR A 34 -8.49 -11.41 9.78
N ALA A 35 -9.66 -11.30 10.40
CA ALA A 35 -9.93 -11.89 11.71
C ALA A 35 -9.71 -13.41 11.71
N THR A 36 -10.10 -14.09 10.62
CA THR A 36 -9.88 -15.53 10.43
C THR A 36 -8.40 -15.87 10.27
N VAL A 37 -7.65 -15.10 9.49
CA VAL A 37 -6.19 -15.25 9.31
C VAL A 37 -5.46 -15.04 10.63
N LEU A 38 -5.75 -13.93 11.29
CA LEU A 38 -5.09 -13.54 12.55
C LEU A 38 -5.41 -14.53 13.69
N ARG A 39 -6.64 -15.06 13.75
CA ARG A 39 -7.01 -16.08 14.75
C ARG A 39 -6.13 -17.33 14.65
N LYS A 40 -5.91 -17.83 13.43
CA LYS A 40 -5.05 -19.00 13.18
C LYS A 40 -3.60 -18.67 13.54
N PHE A 41 -3.13 -17.51 13.16
CA PHE A 41 -1.77 -17.04 13.45
C PHE A 41 -1.56 -16.91 14.96
N ALA A 42 -2.43 -16.18 15.67
CA ALA A 42 -2.35 -16.01 17.12
C ALA A 42 -2.38 -17.34 17.88
N GLN A 43 -3.27 -18.26 17.47
CA GLN A 43 -3.33 -19.60 18.05
C GLN A 43 -2.01 -20.37 17.89
N ALA A 44 -1.37 -20.29 16.72
CA ALA A 44 -0.06 -20.92 16.49
C ALA A 44 1.04 -20.31 17.37
N GLN A 45 0.89 -19.06 17.81
CA GLN A 45 1.79 -18.37 18.74
C GLN A 45 1.37 -18.53 20.22
N GLY A 46 0.36 -19.34 20.53
CA GLY A 46 -0.15 -19.51 21.89
C GLY A 46 -0.92 -18.29 22.43
N ILE A 47 -1.34 -17.38 21.57
CA ILE A 47 -2.07 -16.16 21.94
C ILE A 47 -3.58 -16.39 21.78
N ALA A 48 -4.35 -16.09 22.83
CA ALA A 48 -5.79 -16.27 22.83
C ALA A 48 -6.49 -15.22 21.94
N TRP A 49 -7.54 -15.66 21.25
CA TRP A 49 -8.46 -14.78 20.52
C TRP A 49 -9.11 -13.76 21.47
N ARG A 50 -9.18 -12.49 21.06
CA ARG A 50 -9.70 -11.36 21.88
C ARG A 50 -11.05 -10.81 21.36
N GLY A 51 -11.82 -11.61 20.63
CA GLY A 51 -13.18 -11.25 20.19
C GLY A 51 -13.25 -10.42 18.90
N GLY A 52 -12.13 -9.98 18.31
CA GLY A 52 -12.10 -9.20 17.06
C GLY A 52 -10.70 -9.14 16.46
N PHE A 53 -10.61 -8.60 15.23
CA PHE A 53 -9.34 -8.44 14.52
C PHE A 53 -8.39 -7.51 15.31
N LEU A 54 -8.77 -6.24 15.50
CA LEU A 54 -7.90 -5.26 16.15
C LEU A 54 -7.55 -5.60 17.61
N PRO A 55 -8.48 -6.07 18.47
CA PRO A 55 -8.12 -6.50 19.83
C PRO A 55 -7.12 -7.67 19.86
N THR A 56 -7.24 -8.61 18.91
CA THR A 56 -6.30 -9.74 18.83
C THR A 56 -4.95 -9.30 18.26
N LEU A 57 -4.95 -8.41 17.26
CA LEU A 57 -3.73 -7.83 16.70
C LEU A 57 -2.93 -7.09 17.78
N ARG A 58 -3.61 -6.33 18.63
CA ARG A 58 -2.99 -5.68 19.79
C ARG A 58 -2.27 -6.71 20.68
N ALA A 59 -2.95 -7.80 21.04
CA ALA A 59 -2.35 -8.84 21.88
C ALA A 59 -1.14 -9.53 21.22
N VAL A 60 -1.20 -9.73 19.90
CA VAL A 60 -0.07 -10.28 19.12
C VAL A 60 1.09 -9.31 19.07
N HIS A 61 0.82 -8.02 18.84
CA HIS A 61 1.82 -6.97 18.80
C HIS A 61 2.51 -6.78 20.17
N GLU A 62 1.74 -6.69 21.24
CA GLU A 62 2.23 -6.56 22.62
C GLU A 62 3.05 -7.79 23.07
N ALA A 63 2.81 -8.97 22.49
CA ALA A 63 3.62 -10.15 22.70
C ALA A 63 4.95 -10.14 21.92
N GLY A 64 5.24 -9.10 21.14
CA GLY A 64 6.48 -8.95 20.35
C GLY A 64 6.58 -9.91 19.17
N VAL A 65 5.45 -10.46 18.70
CA VAL A 65 5.44 -11.40 17.57
C VAL A 65 5.40 -10.62 16.26
N ASP A 66 6.26 -10.97 15.31
CA ASP A 66 6.22 -10.43 13.96
C ASP A 66 5.01 -10.98 13.20
N TRP A 67 4.05 -10.11 12.97
CA TRP A 67 2.75 -10.43 12.37
C TRP A 67 2.57 -9.87 10.96
N PHE A 68 3.36 -8.84 10.59
CA PHE A 68 3.04 -8.01 9.42
C PHE A 68 2.98 -8.82 8.13
N GLN A 69 4.05 -9.56 7.80
CA GLN A 69 4.14 -10.29 6.53
C GLN A 69 3.06 -11.37 6.39
N HIS A 70 2.56 -11.91 7.49
CA HIS A 70 1.44 -12.86 7.50
C HIS A 70 0.11 -12.23 7.06
N LEU A 71 -0.02 -10.93 7.19
CA LEU A 71 -1.22 -10.15 6.85
C LEU A 71 -1.06 -9.38 5.53
N ASP A 72 0.16 -9.14 5.04
CA ASP A 72 0.36 -8.40 3.80
C ASP A 72 -0.15 -9.18 2.58
N ILE A 73 -0.65 -8.45 1.59
CA ILE A 73 -1.24 -8.98 0.36
C ILE A 73 -0.22 -9.25 -0.74
N THR A 74 1.04 -8.96 -0.50
CA THR A 74 2.16 -9.13 -1.42
C THR A 74 3.36 -9.75 -0.74
N LEU A 75 4.41 -10.01 -1.50
CA LEU A 75 5.69 -10.53 -1.01
C LEU A 75 6.62 -9.37 -0.64
N PRO A 76 7.56 -9.58 0.33
CA PRO A 76 8.46 -8.53 0.77
C PRO A 76 9.41 -8.05 -0.33
N GLY A 77 10.01 -6.87 -0.11
CA GLY A 77 10.97 -6.26 -1.01
C GLY A 77 12.40 -6.79 -0.92
N ASP A 78 12.66 -7.66 0.05
CA ASP A 78 13.95 -8.29 0.30
C ASP A 78 13.95 -9.77 -0.12
N ARG A 79 14.70 -10.61 0.57
CA ARG A 79 14.81 -12.03 0.22
C ARG A 79 13.49 -12.77 0.46
N ILE A 80 12.98 -13.38 -0.62
CA ILE A 80 11.78 -14.21 -0.60
C ILE A 80 12.20 -15.69 -0.43
N ALA A 81 11.69 -16.35 0.61
CA ALA A 81 11.81 -17.78 0.84
C ALA A 81 10.58 -18.53 0.31
N ALA A 82 10.70 -19.84 0.14
CA ALA A 82 9.61 -20.67 -0.38
C ALA A 82 8.35 -20.66 0.52
N ASP A 83 8.53 -20.40 1.81
CA ASP A 83 7.52 -20.31 2.83
C ASP A 83 7.21 -18.88 3.29
N THR A 84 7.81 -17.86 2.67
CA THR A 84 7.50 -16.45 2.97
C THR A 84 5.99 -16.25 2.98
N PRO A 85 5.38 -15.83 4.12
CA PRO A 85 3.95 -15.71 4.20
C PRO A 85 3.42 -14.51 3.40
N PHE A 86 2.19 -14.60 2.97
CA PHE A 86 1.36 -13.50 2.46
C PHE A 86 -0.10 -13.93 2.53
N HIS A 87 -1.00 -12.96 2.51
CA HIS A 87 -2.44 -13.24 2.50
C HIS A 87 -3.10 -12.74 1.22
N TYR A 88 -3.80 -13.62 0.54
CA TYR A 88 -4.65 -13.27 -0.60
C TYR A 88 -5.91 -14.13 -0.57
N GLY A 89 -7.03 -13.52 -0.21
CA GLY A 89 -8.31 -14.20 -0.05
C GLY A 89 -9.45 -13.57 -0.86
N PRO A 90 -10.67 -14.11 -0.73
CA PRO A 90 -11.83 -13.64 -1.50
C PRO A 90 -12.21 -12.18 -1.20
N ALA A 91 -12.13 -11.72 0.05
CA ALA A 91 -12.50 -10.35 0.40
C ALA A 91 -11.43 -9.34 -0.02
N VAL A 92 -10.15 -9.69 0.09
CA VAL A 92 -9.06 -8.89 -0.50
C VAL A 92 -9.25 -8.76 -2.01
N HIS A 93 -9.54 -9.85 -2.69
CA HIS A 93 -9.80 -9.82 -4.14
C HIS A 93 -11.02 -8.97 -4.49
N ALA A 94 -12.10 -9.07 -3.71
CA ALA A 94 -13.29 -8.23 -3.87
C ALA A 94 -12.98 -6.74 -3.68
N LEU A 95 -12.11 -6.40 -2.73
CA LEU A 95 -11.63 -5.02 -2.54
C LEU A 95 -10.84 -4.53 -3.75
N LEU A 96 -9.88 -5.32 -4.25
CA LEU A 96 -9.07 -4.98 -5.42
C LEU A 96 -9.89 -4.82 -6.71
N THR A 97 -11.01 -5.52 -6.81
CA THR A 97 -11.91 -5.50 -7.96
C THR A 97 -13.18 -4.68 -7.71
N ALA A 98 -13.26 -3.97 -6.58
CA ALA A 98 -14.44 -3.19 -6.20
C ALA A 98 -14.82 -2.18 -7.30
N PRO A 99 -16.06 -2.20 -7.80
CA PRO A 99 -16.46 -1.35 -8.94
C PRO A 99 -16.19 0.13 -8.71
N ALA A 100 -16.37 0.62 -7.47
CA ALA A 100 -16.12 2.02 -7.13
C ALA A 100 -14.65 2.41 -7.29
N LEU A 101 -13.71 1.56 -6.84
CA LEU A 101 -12.27 1.80 -6.96
C LEU A 101 -11.82 1.68 -8.42
N VAL A 102 -12.26 0.65 -9.11
CA VAL A 102 -11.92 0.40 -10.52
C VAL A 102 -12.42 1.52 -11.44
N GLU A 103 -13.63 2.04 -11.18
CA GLU A 103 -14.19 3.15 -11.96
C GLU A 103 -13.44 4.46 -11.71
N ILE A 104 -13.03 4.73 -10.46
CA ILE A 104 -12.19 5.88 -10.12
C ILE A 104 -10.82 5.76 -10.81
N ALA A 105 -10.19 4.59 -10.75
CA ALA A 105 -8.94 4.33 -11.44
C ALA A 105 -9.07 4.57 -12.96
N ALA A 106 -10.15 4.06 -13.58
CA ALA A 106 -10.41 4.24 -15.01
C ALA A 106 -10.56 5.70 -15.44
N GLN A 107 -11.11 6.56 -14.57
CA GLN A 107 -11.21 8.00 -14.83
C GLN A 107 -9.83 8.69 -14.87
N ILE A 108 -8.81 8.09 -14.26
CA ILE A 108 -7.45 8.65 -14.18
C ILE A 108 -6.53 8.00 -15.24
N VAL A 109 -6.47 6.66 -15.31
CA VAL A 109 -5.49 5.94 -16.13
C VAL A 109 -6.02 5.54 -17.52
N GLY A 110 -7.33 5.56 -17.72
CA GLY A 110 -8.01 5.17 -18.98
C GLY A 110 -8.93 3.96 -18.81
N PRO A 111 -9.67 3.60 -19.87
CA PRO A 111 -10.79 2.67 -19.77
C PRO A 111 -10.40 1.21 -19.47
N GLU A 112 -9.18 0.82 -19.79
CA GLU A 112 -8.64 -0.53 -19.54
C GLU A 112 -7.68 -0.47 -18.36
N VAL A 113 -8.03 -1.16 -17.27
CA VAL A 113 -7.35 -1.05 -15.98
C VAL A 113 -6.82 -2.41 -15.53
N THR A 114 -5.57 -2.41 -15.10
CA THR A 114 -4.87 -3.54 -14.48
C THR A 114 -4.56 -3.19 -13.02
N SER A 115 -4.83 -4.13 -12.09
CA SER A 115 -4.31 -4.09 -10.74
C SER A 115 -2.80 -4.36 -10.78
N ASN A 116 -2.01 -3.37 -10.35
CA ASN A 116 -0.55 -3.48 -10.31
C ASN A 116 -0.13 -4.31 -9.08
N PRO A 117 0.92 -5.14 -9.17
CA PRO A 117 1.33 -6.00 -8.06
C PRO A 117 2.05 -5.26 -6.92
N ILE A 118 2.39 -3.98 -7.07
CA ILE A 118 2.96 -3.16 -5.98
C ILE A 118 1.80 -2.64 -5.15
N GLN A 119 1.42 -3.39 -4.12
CA GLN A 119 0.30 -3.07 -3.25
C GLN A 119 0.52 -3.70 -1.88
N HIS A 120 0.01 -3.07 -0.82
CA HIS A 120 0.30 -3.48 0.55
C HIS A 120 -0.90 -3.28 1.47
N LEU A 121 -1.00 -4.14 2.45
CA LEU A 121 -1.68 -3.80 3.69
C LEU A 121 -0.76 -2.88 4.50
N ARG A 122 -1.34 -1.90 5.18
CA ARG A 122 -0.62 -0.99 6.09
C ARG A 122 -1.34 -0.91 7.43
N ILE A 123 -0.66 -1.32 8.49
CA ILE A 123 -1.18 -1.20 9.84
C ILE A 123 -0.16 -0.45 10.69
N LYS A 124 -0.60 0.65 11.32
CA LYS A 124 0.22 1.43 12.24
C LYS A 124 -0.26 1.20 13.67
N PRO A 125 0.53 0.48 14.50
CA PRO A 125 0.31 0.43 15.93
C PRO A 125 0.58 1.79 16.58
N PRO A 126 0.19 1.99 17.85
CA PRO A 126 0.64 3.14 18.63
C PRO A 126 2.17 3.24 18.64
N ALA A 127 2.74 4.40 18.28
CA ALA A 127 4.18 4.58 18.15
C ALA A 127 4.96 4.23 19.45
N VAL A 128 4.35 4.47 20.61
CA VAL A 128 4.95 4.13 21.93
C VAL A 128 5.08 2.62 22.16
N THR A 129 4.44 1.78 21.37
CA THR A 129 4.50 0.31 21.46
C THR A 129 5.44 -0.30 20.43
N VAL A 130 6.01 0.52 19.55
CA VAL A 130 6.93 0.07 18.49
C VAL A 130 8.34 0.04 19.05
N ALA A 131 9.00 -1.11 18.95
CA ALA A 131 10.37 -1.27 19.40
C ALA A 131 11.34 -0.45 18.53
N GLU A 132 12.45 -0.02 19.12
CA GLU A 132 13.56 0.57 18.34
C GLU A 132 14.08 -0.45 17.31
N GLY A 133 14.26 -0.01 16.06
CA GLY A 133 14.66 -0.87 14.95
C GLY A 133 13.53 -1.75 14.40
N ALA A 134 12.27 -1.48 14.76
CA ALA A 134 11.13 -2.19 14.18
C ALA A 134 11.06 -1.97 12.65
N PRO A 135 10.52 -2.97 11.91
CA PRO A 135 10.42 -2.86 10.47
C PRO A 135 9.67 -1.62 9.99
N ALA A 136 10.18 -0.99 8.95
CA ALA A 136 9.67 0.25 8.38
C ALA A 136 8.16 0.22 8.01
N HIS A 137 7.61 -0.95 7.71
CA HIS A 137 6.20 -1.11 7.33
C HIS A 137 5.19 -0.98 8.47
N ILE A 138 5.63 -1.01 9.74
CA ILE A 138 4.80 -0.77 10.93
C ILE A 138 5.10 0.55 11.63
N THR A 139 6.14 1.27 11.20
CA THR A 139 6.51 2.59 11.70
C THR A 139 5.91 3.72 10.84
N HIS A 140 6.51 4.90 10.85
CA HIS A 140 6.19 5.96 9.89
C HIS A 140 6.57 5.52 8.46
N THR A 141 5.92 6.08 7.46
CA THR A 141 6.31 5.91 6.07
C THR A 141 7.09 7.16 5.67
N LEU A 142 8.35 6.98 5.29
CA LEU A 142 9.22 8.08 4.87
C LEU A 142 8.72 8.71 3.56
N TRP A 143 9.10 9.95 3.32
CA TRP A 143 8.78 10.68 2.11
C TRP A 143 9.31 9.96 0.87
N HIS A 144 8.43 9.65 -0.06
CA HIS A 144 8.77 8.99 -1.32
C HIS A 144 7.78 9.34 -2.42
N GLN A 145 8.15 9.03 -3.64
CA GLN A 145 7.29 9.04 -4.82
C GLN A 145 7.05 7.59 -5.23
N ASP A 146 5.81 7.21 -5.48
CA ASP A 146 5.47 5.84 -5.90
C ASP A 146 6.16 5.42 -7.21
N ARG A 147 6.40 6.37 -8.09
CA ARG A 147 7.17 6.18 -9.31
C ARG A 147 8.58 5.66 -9.02
N ALA A 148 9.20 6.17 -7.97
CA ALA A 148 10.55 5.79 -7.56
C ALA A 148 10.62 4.38 -6.93
N VAL A 149 9.52 3.88 -6.38
CA VAL A 149 9.42 2.52 -5.81
C VAL A 149 9.36 1.46 -6.91
N ALA A 150 8.78 1.77 -8.07
CA ALA A 150 8.75 0.89 -9.23
C ALA A 150 10.13 0.87 -9.94
N ARG A 151 10.39 -0.16 -10.74
CA ARG A 151 11.57 -0.18 -11.63
C ARG A 151 11.38 0.80 -12.78
N ALA A 152 12.51 1.21 -13.39
CA ALA A 152 12.54 2.24 -14.43
C ALA A 152 11.76 1.89 -15.71
N ASP A 153 11.52 0.59 -15.97
CA ASP A 153 10.68 0.14 -17.09
C ASP A 153 9.24 0.65 -17.01
N ALA A 154 8.79 1.05 -15.80
CA ALA A 154 7.44 1.59 -15.57
C ALA A 154 7.38 3.14 -15.48
N ASP A 155 8.45 3.87 -15.82
CA ASP A 155 8.48 5.33 -15.66
C ASP A 155 7.40 6.05 -16.48
N ASP A 156 7.05 5.53 -17.65
CA ASP A 156 5.99 6.10 -18.49
C ASP A 156 4.61 5.45 -18.25
N THR A 157 4.51 4.52 -17.29
CA THR A 157 3.25 3.84 -17.00
C THR A 157 2.24 4.80 -16.37
N LYS A 158 1.07 4.93 -16.98
CA LYS A 158 -0.06 5.66 -16.39
C LYS A 158 -0.59 4.86 -15.21
N MET A 159 -0.40 5.39 -14.01
CA MET A 159 -0.70 4.72 -12.75
C MET A 159 -1.37 5.70 -11.78
N VAL A 160 -2.14 5.17 -10.87
CA VAL A 160 -2.67 5.88 -9.71
C VAL A 160 -2.59 4.97 -8.49
N THR A 161 -2.18 5.52 -7.36
CA THR A 161 -2.31 4.86 -6.06
C THR A 161 -3.63 5.27 -5.43
N ILE A 162 -4.39 4.27 -4.97
CA ILE A 162 -5.61 4.43 -4.19
C ILE A 162 -5.33 3.86 -2.79
N TRP A 163 -5.06 4.74 -1.86
CA TRP A 163 -4.94 4.39 -0.46
C TRP A 163 -6.33 4.32 0.16
N VAL A 164 -6.71 3.18 0.73
CA VAL A 164 -8.05 2.89 1.26
C VAL A 164 -8.01 2.83 2.77
N ALA A 165 -8.78 3.66 3.45
CA ALA A 165 -8.90 3.67 4.91
C ALA A 165 -9.84 2.55 5.37
N MET A 166 -9.34 1.61 6.17
CA MET A 166 -10.16 0.59 6.86
C MET A 166 -10.61 1.07 8.24
N THR A 167 -9.81 1.93 8.87
CA THR A 167 -10.15 2.70 10.08
C THR A 167 -10.10 4.19 9.76
N ASP A 168 -10.68 5.03 10.59
CA ASP A 168 -10.50 6.48 10.45
C ASP A 168 -9.02 6.82 10.44
N ALA A 169 -8.62 7.70 9.53
CA ALA A 169 -7.26 8.20 9.40
C ALA A 169 -7.25 9.70 9.72
N THR A 170 -6.62 10.05 10.81
CA THR A 170 -6.50 11.42 11.31
C THR A 170 -5.02 11.84 11.36
N PRO A 171 -4.71 13.14 11.50
CA PRO A 171 -3.33 13.57 11.70
C PRO A 171 -2.64 12.89 12.89
N GLU A 172 -3.39 12.60 13.97
CA GLU A 172 -2.88 12.03 15.21
C GLU A 172 -2.56 10.54 15.07
N ASN A 173 -3.31 9.79 14.24
CA ASN A 173 -3.04 8.36 14.04
C ASN A 173 -2.24 8.07 12.77
N GLY A 174 -1.62 9.10 12.18
CA GLY A 174 -0.72 8.97 11.05
C GLY A 174 -1.44 8.81 9.71
N CYS A 175 -2.43 9.67 9.40
CA CYS A 175 -2.98 9.78 8.05
C CYS A 175 -1.88 10.09 7.02
N MET A 176 -2.20 9.93 5.75
CA MET A 176 -1.30 10.33 4.67
C MET A 176 -1.05 11.83 4.71
N VAL A 177 0.17 12.23 4.36
CA VAL A 177 0.56 13.60 4.09
C VAL A 177 1.21 13.68 2.71
N ALA A 178 0.99 14.75 1.98
CA ALA A 178 1.54 14.93 0.63
C ALA A 178 2.02 16.35 0.41
N LEU A 179 3.09 16.50 -0.39
CA LEU A 179 3.51 17.79 -0.93
C LEU A 179 2.82 17.97 -2.28
N PRO A 180 2.02 19.06 -2.47
CA PRO A 180 1.38 19.29 -3.76
C PRO A 180 2.41 19.29 -4.89
N LEU A 181 2.06 18.65 -6.02
CA LEU A 181 2.90 18.65 -7.20
C LEU A 181 3.13 20.07 -7.69
N ASP A 182 4.38 20.40 -7.95
CA ASP A 182 4.72 21.56 -8.72
C ASP A 182 4.61 21.20 -10.23
N PRO A 183 4.17 22.13 -11.09
CA PRO A 183 4.21 21.92 -12.52
C PRO A 183 5.63 21.52 -12.95
N ASP A 184 5.72 20.51 -13.81
CA ASP A 184 6.99 20.02 -14.36
C ASP A 184 7.96 19.43 -13.31
N GLN A 185 7.45 18.99 -12.15
CA GLN A 185 8.27 18.33 -11.14
C GLN A 185 8.82 17.01 -11.65
N ASP A 186 10.13 16.93 -11.72
CA ASP A 186 10.86 15.69 -11.97
C ASP A 186 10.80 14.74 -10.78
N MET A 187 11.13 13.47 -11.03
CA MET A 187 11.30 12.50 -9.96
C MET A 187 12.53 12.89 -9.12
N LEU A 188 12.30 13.10 -7.83
CA LEU A 188 13.35 13.45 -6.89
C LEU A 188 14.32 12.27 -6.67
N PRO A 189 15.59 12.53 -6.32
CA PRO A 189 16.48 11.48 -5.84
C PRO A 189 15.90 10.74 -4.65
N HIS A 190 16.13 9.43 -4.60
CA HIS A 190 15.75 8.57 -3.48
C HIS A 190 16.96 7.79 -2.98
N CYS A 191 17.01 7.57 -1.69
CA CYS A 191 18.06 6.80 -1.03
C CYS A 191 17.50 5.47 -0.52
N PRO A 192 18.19 4.34 -0.79
CA PRO A 192 17.80 3.03 -0.29
C PRO A 192 18.30 2.86 1.16
N LEU A 193 17.63 3.53 2.10
CA LEU A 193 17.85 3.39 3.54
C LEU A 193 16.99 2.23 4.09
N GLU A 194 16.48 2.33 5.31
CA GLU A 194 15.49 1.37 5.82
C GLU A 194 14.22 1.31 4.94
N GLN A 195 13.88 2.43 4.33
CA GLN A 195 12.89 2.58 3.28
C GLN A 195 13.53 3.35 2.12
N THR A 196 13.09 3.10 0.89
CA THR A 196 13.43 3.98 -0.23
C THR A 196 12.76 5.34 0.01
N SER A 197 13.54 6.38 0.23
CA SER A 197 13.05 7.69 0.66
C SER A 197 13.76 8.86 0.00
N ILE A 198 13.05 9.98 -0.11
CA ILE A 198 13.60 11.26 -0.57
C ILE A 198 14.42 11.86 0.57
N PRO A 199 15.66 12.31 0.33
CA PRO A 199 16.46 13.05 1.30
C PRO A 199 15.72 14.28 1.84
N PRO A 200 15.69 14.51 3.17
CA PRO A 200 14.90 15.59 3.78
C PRO A 200 15.23 16.99 3.25
N GLU A 201 16.47 17.24 2.87
CA GLU A 201 16.93 18.53 2.33
C GLU A 201 16.33 18.88 0.98
N LEU A 202 15.74 17.91 0.28
CA LEU A 202 15.05 18.12 -1.00
C LEU A 202 13.55 18.40 -0.82
N LEU A 203 13.06 18.47 0.42
CA LEU A 203 11.65 18.59 0.74
C LEU A 203 11.35 19.90 1.48
N ASP A 204 10.32 20.60 1.07
CA ASP A 204 9.73 21.70 1.85
C ASP A 204 8.52 21.17 2.64
N GLU A 205 8.80 20.50 3.76
CA GLU A 205 7.75 19.90 4.59
C GLU A 205 6.75 20.91 5.17
N ALA A 206 7.07 22.21 5.17
CA ALA A 206 6.13 23.24 5.60
C ALA A 206 4.92 23.35 4.64
N ARG A 207 5.04 22.86 3.40
CA ARG A 207 3.96 22.78 2.41
C ARG A 207 3.12 21.50 2.53
N ALA A 208 3.48 20.57 3.42
CA ALA A 208 2.82 19.29 3.52
C ALA A 208 1.35 19.43 3.94
N LEU A 209 0.49 18.78 3.17
CA LEU A 209 -0.96 18.76 3.40
C LEU A 209 -1.35 17.42 4.02
N PRO A 210 -1.95 17.39 5.21
CA PRO A 210 -2.57 16.18 5.73
C PRO A 210 -3.82 15.83 4.91
N LEU A 211 -4.04 14.53 4.72
CA LEU A 211 -5.12 13.97 3.93
C LEU A 211 -5.97 13.03 4.82
N PRO A 212 -6.66 13.56 5.84
CA PRO A 212 -7.52 12.75 6.70
C PRO A 212 -8.73 12.25 5.91
N VAL A 213 -9.15 11.01 6.21
CA VAL A 213 -10.38 10.41 5.70
C VAL A 213 -10.98 9.46 6.75
N ARG A 214 -12.29 9.33 6.75
CA ARG A 214 -12.97 8.31 7.56
C ARG A 214 -12.79 6.90 6.95
N ALA A 215 -13.09 5.89 7.75
CA ALA A 215 -13.14 4.50 7.30
C ALA A 215 -14.06 4.36 6.08
N GLY A 216 -13.57 3.74 5.00
CA GLY A 216 -14.23 3.66 3.70
C GLY A 216 -13.93 4.83 2.77
N GLY A 217 -13.31 5.90 3.25
CA GLY A 217 -12.72 6.93 2.41
C GLY A 217 -11.42 6.47 1.75
N ILE A 218 -11.00 7.20 0.73
CA ILE A 218 -9.76 6.93 -0.03
C ILE A 218 -8.92 8.18 -0.18
N VAL A 219 -7.63 7.99 -0.35
CA VAL A 219 -6.70 9.02 -0.82
C VAL A 219 -6.14 8.59 -2.17
N LEU A 220 -6.33 9.42 -3.19
CA LEU A 220 -5.70 9.25 -4.50
C LEU A 220 -4.35 9.94 -4.49
N LEU A 221 -3.33 9.27 -4.99
CA LEU A 221 -1.97 9.79 -5.13
C LEU A 221 -1.48 9.60 -6.57
N ASP A 222 -1.00 10.67 -7.16
CA ASP A 222 -0.24 10.61 -8.40
C ASP A 222 1.11 9.94 -8.11
N PRO A 223 1.64 9.07 -8.97
CA PRO A 223 2.90 8.39 -8.70
C PRO A 223 4.10 9.33 -8.55
N MET A 224 3.99 10.58 -9.00
CA MET A 224 5.05 11.60 -8.88
C MET A 224 4.90 12.48 -7.64
N ILE A 225 3.79 12.39 -6.88
CA ILE A 225 3.62 13.23 -5.69
C ILE A 225 4.50 12.73 -4.53
N PRO A 226 5.35 13.58 -3.92
CA PRO A 226 6.00 13.21 -2.67
C PRO A 226 4.95 13.06 -1.57
N HIS A 227 4.94 11.91 -0.92
CA HIS A 227 4.01 11.62 0.16
C HIS A 227 4.65 10.78 1.24
N ALA A 228 4.06 10.84 2.42
CA ALA A 228 4.52 10.15 3.62
C ALA A 228 3.32 9.79 4.51
N ALA A 229 3.57 9.07 5.60
CA ALA A 229 2.60 8.92 6.68
C ALA A 229 3.32 9.01 8.02
N ARG A 230 2.85 9.91 8.89
CA ARG A 230 3.44 10.18 10.20
C ARG A 230 3.20 9.04 11.19
N ASP A 231 3.82 9.13 12.34
CA ASP A 231 3.60 8.20 13.44
C ASP A 231 2.14 8.25 13.94
N ASN A 232 1.70 7.12 14.47
CA ASN A 232 0.44 7.03 15.18
C ASN A 232 0.67 7.34 16.66
N VAL A 233 0.31 8.54 17.10
CA VAL A 233 0.45 8.96 18.50
C VAL A 233 -0.79 8.68 19.35
N THR A 234 -1.77 7.97 18.78
CA THR A 234 -2.97 7.50 19.51
C THR A 234 -2.73 6.14 20.14
N ASP A 235 -3.67 5.65 20.92
CA ASP A 235 -3.67 4.32 21.54
C ASP A 235 -4.27 3.21 20.65
N GLY A 236 -4.86 3.58 19.50
CA GLY A 236 -5.49 2.66 18.54
C GLY A 236 -4.55 2.20 17.43
N PHE A 237 -5.00 1.25 16.64
CA PHE A 237 -4.34 0.85 15.39
C PHE A 237 -4.99 1.57 14.21
N ARG A 238 -4.19 2.12 13.29
CA ARG A 238 -4.68 2.63 12.02
C ARG A 238 -4.42 1.60 10.92
N TRP A 239 -5.46 1.17 10.23
CA TRP A 239 -5.42 0.14 9.20
C TRP A 239 -5.88 0.67 7.84
N SER A 240 -5.15 0.32 6.79
CA SER A 240 -5.40 0.74 5.41
C SER A 240 -4.83 -0.24 4.41
N PHE A 241 -5.26 -0.10 3.17
CA PHE A 241 -4.62 -0.72 2.01
C PHE A 241 -4.04 0.34 1.09
N ASP A 242 -2.89 0.03 0.52
CA ASP A 242 -2.19 0.81 -0.48
C ASP A 242 -2.29 0.05 -1.81
N LEU A 243 -3.23 0.45 -2.67
CA LEU A 243 -3.59 -0.26 -3.89
C LEU A 243 -3.15 0.55 -5.10
N ARG A 244 -2.56 -0.11 -6.11
CA ARG A 244 -2.14 0.55 -7.34
C ARG A 244 -2.88 0.01 -8.53
N TYR A 245 -3.32 0.94 -9.37
CA TYR A 245 -3.98 0.64 -10.64
C TYR A 245 -3.26 1.34 -11.77
N GLN A 246 -3.13 0.66 -12.90
CA GLN A 246 -2.44 1.18 -14.05
C GLN A 246 -3.23 0.93 -15.34
N ARG A 247 -2.82 1.61 -16.41
CA ARG A 247 -3.32 1.32 -17.75
C ARG A 247 -2.86 -0.07 -18.17
N THR A 248 -3.78 -0.87 -18.69
CA THR A 248 -3.49 -2.21 -19.22
C THR A 248 -2.48 -2.15 -20.37
N GLY A 249 -1.61 -3.15 -20.43
CA GLY A 249 -0.59 -3.29 -21.47
C GLY A 249 0.70 -2.50 -21.23
N GLN A 250 0.78 -1.71 -20.16
CA GLN A 250 2.00 -1.01 -19.78
C GLN A 250 2.82 -1.81 -18.73
N PRO A 251 4.16 -1.60 -18.65
CA PRO A 251 5.00 -2.27 -17.65
C PRO A 251 4.54 -2.00 -16.22
N THR A 252 4.70 -2.99 -15.34
CA THR A 252 4.27 -2.88 -13.94
C THR A 252 5.35 -2.35 -12.99
N GLY A 253 6.61 -2.33 -13.44
CA GLY A 253 7.77 -2.10 -12.57
C GLY A 253 8.07 -3.27 -11.62
N ARG A 254 7.35 -4.39 -11.76
CA ARG A 254 7.49 -5.64 -10.99
C ARG A 254 7.06 -6.84 -11.85
N ALA A 255 7.69 -7.01 -13.00
CA ALA A 255 7.31 -8.02 -14.00
C ALA A 255 7.29 -9.48 -13.50
N HIS A 256 7.98 -9.76 -12.39
CA HIS A 256 8.01 -11.08 -11.75
C HIS A 256 6.85 -11.32 -10.77
N PHE A 257 6.00 -10.32 -10.51
CA PHE A 257 4.82 -10.44 -9.67
C PHE A 257 3.53 -10.34 -10.50
N PRO A 258 2.45 -11.04 -10.10
CA PRO A 258 1.26 -11.19 -10.92
C PRO A 258 0.38 -9.93 -10.88
N ALA A 259 0.34 -9.19 -11.98
CA ALA A 259 -0.70 -8.21 -12.29
C ALA A 259 -1.89 -8.89 -12.94
N PHE A 260 -3.07 -8.30 -12.84
CA PHE A 260 -4.27 -8.84 -13.52
C PHE A 260 -5.24 -7.73 -13.94
N PRO A 261 -5.98 -7.93 -15.06
CA PRO A 261 -6.98 -6.96 -15.51
C PRO A 261 -8.15 -6.91 -14.50
N VAL A 262 -8.61 -5.69 -14.21
CA VAL A 262 -9.82 -5.44 -13.40
C VAL A 262 -10.91 -4.74 -14.20
N ARG A 263 -10.57 -4.22 -15.39
CA ARG A 263 -11.50 -3.62 -16.34
C ARG A 263 -10.95 -3.72 -17.77
N GLY A 264 -11.85 -3.91 -18.76
CA GLY A 264 -11.49 -4.11 -20.17
C GLY A 264 -11.35 -5.57 -20.58
N ALA A 265 -11.03 -6.43 -19.61
CA ALA A 265 -11.06 -7.89 -19.74
C ALA A 265 -11.58 -8.50 -18.42
N PRO A 266 -12.09 -9.76 -18.44
CA PRO A 266 -12.51 -10.44 -17.22
C PRO A 266 -11.35 -10.58 -16.23
N ALA A 267 -11.60 -10.19 -14.99
CA ALA A 267 -10.67 -10.47 -13.89
C ALA A 267 -10.62 -11.99 -13.63
N PRO A 268 -9.44 -12.56 -13.31
CA PRO A 268 -9.36 -13.93 -12.81
C PRO A 268 -10.12 -14.04 -11.48
N ASP A 269 -10.54 -15.25 -11.10
CA ASP A 269 -11.06 -15.45 -9.76
C ASP A 269 -9.94 -15.36 -8.70
N TRP A 270 -10.33 -15.18 -7.44
CA TRP A 270 -9.38 -14.98 -6.34
C TRP A 270 -8.43 -16.18 -6.13
N LYS A 271 -8.86 -17.42 -6.44
CA LYS A 271 -8.03 -18.63 -6.28
C LYS A 271 -6.94 -18.64 -7.35
N THR A 272 -7.31 -18.35 -8.58
CA THR A 272 -6.37 -18.21 -9.70
C THR A 272 -5.33 -17.15 -9.40
N GLN A 273 -5.74 -15.99 -8.90
CA GLN A 273 -4.79 -14.90 -8.56
C GLN A 273 -3.90 -15.25 -7.36
N ARG A 274 -4.45 -15.88 -6.31
CA ARG A 274 -3.66 -16.38 -5.19
C ARG A 274 -2.62 -17.42 -5.64
N ASP A 275 -3.01 -18.33 -6.53
CA ASP A 275 -2.11 -19.38 -7.01
C ASP A 275 -1.02 -18.79 -7.93
N ALA A 276 -1.32 -17.72 -8.68
CA ALA A 276 -0.30 -16.92 -9.39
C ALA A 276 0.72 -16.29 -8.41
N TRP A 277 0.28 -15.73 -7.27
CA TRP A 277 1.19 -15.24 -6.22
C TRP A 277 2.03 -16.36 -5.60
N ARG A 278 1.47 -17.55 -5.38
CA ARG A 278 2.21 -18.72 -4.89
C ARG A 278 3.27 -19.18 -5.89
N ALA A 279 2.95 -19.18 -7.17
CA ALA A 279 3.90 -19.50 -8.24
C ALA A 279 5.03 -18.45 -8.29
N ALA A 280 4.70 -17.17 -8.23
CA ALA A 280 5.68 -16.08 -8.17
C ALA A 280 6.61 -16.18 -6.96
N ARG A 281 6.08 -16.56 -5.77
CA ARG A 281 6.89 -16.83 -4.58
C ARG A 281 7.87 -17.97 -4.81
N ALA A 282 7.41 -19.10 -5.34
CA ALA A 282 8.25 -20.26 -5.60
C ALA A 282 9.38 -19.93 -6.60
N ASP A 283 9.05 -19.18 -7.65
CA ASP A 283 10.00 -18.72 -8.66
C ASP A 283 11.04 -17.74 -8.06
N ALA A 284 10.59 -16.78 -7.25
CA ALA A 284 11.46 -15.83 -6.58
C ALA A 284 12.41 -16.52 -5.58
N ALA A 285 11.91 -17.50 -4.82
CA ALA A 285 12.71 -18.26 -3.86
C ALA A 285 13.77 -19.13 -4.52
N ALA A 286 13.56 -19.55 -5.76
CA ALA A 286 14.50 -20.36 -6.53
C ALA A 286 15.61 -19.53 -7.22
N ARG A 287 15.48 -18.21 -7.22
CA ARG A 287 16.43 -17.30 -7.90
C ARG A 287 17.40 -16.66 -6.91
N ALA A 288 18.56 -16.23 -7.43
CA ALA A 288 19.38 -15.25 -6.74
C ALA A 288 18.55 -13.96 -6.54
N HIS A 289 18.89 -13.16 -5.52
CA HIS A 289 18.21 -11.92 -5.18
C HIS A 289 17.76 -11.10 -6.41
N ILE A 290 16.47 -10.79 -6.49
CA ILE A 290 15.91 -9.90 -7.50
C ILE A 290 15.89 -8.50 -6.89
N PRO A 291 16.68 -7.54 -7.38
CA PRO A 291 16.63 -6.17 -6.86
C PRO A 291 15.26 -5.58 -7.16
N LEU A 292 14.53 -5.19 -6.12
CA LEU A 292 13.20 -4.59 -6.23
C LEU A 292 13.23 -3.06 -6.33
N HIS A 293 14.36 -2.44 -6.00
CA HIS A 293 14.55 -0.99 -6.15
C HIS A 293 15.62 -0.70 -7.22
N ARG A 294 15.62 0.54 -7.74
CA ARG A 294 16.54 1.04 -8.76
C ARG A 294 17.58 2.02 -8.20
N TRP A 295 17.55 2.26 -6.92
CA TRP A 295 18.39 3.24 -6.25
C TRP A 295 19.60 2.57 -5.62
N ASP A 296 20.72 3.27 -5.61
CA ASP A 296 21.94 2.87 -4.89
C ASP A 296 22.36 3.95 -3.90
N SER A 297 23.18 3.56 -2.93
CA SER A 297 23.66 4.46 -1.88
C SER A 297 24.81 5.37 -2.32
N THR A 298 25.23 5.31 -3.59
CA THR A 298 26.38 6.09 -4.09
C THR A 298 25.98 7.49 -4.55
N SER A 299 24.67 7.79 -4.57
CA SER A 299 24.16 9.13 -4.86
C SER A 299 24.71 10.14 -3.85
N PRO A 300 25.17 11.33 -4.28
CA PRO A 300 25.67 12.37 -3.37
C PRO A 300 24.59 12.87 -2.38
N HIS A 301 23.32 12.57 -2.64
CA HIS A 301 22.21 12.87 -1.72
C HIS A 301 21.97 11.78 -0.67
N CYS A 302 22.72 10.68 -0.70
CA CYS A 302 22.52 9.54 0.21
C CYS A 302 23.65 9.38 1.25
N ALA A 303 24.47 10.42 1.42
CA ALA A 303 25.63 10.42 2.33
C ALA A 303 25.26 10.85 3.75
#